data_cb02a960e40674e861ef1e1fced1e522
#
_entry.id   cb02a960e40674e861ef1e1fced1e522
#
_cell.length_a   1.000
_cell.length_b   1.000
_cell.length_c   1.000
_cell.angle_alpha   90.00
_cell.angle_beta   90.00
_cell.angle_gamma   90.00
#
_symmetry.space_group_name_H-M   'P 1'
#
loop_
_entity.id
_entity.type
_entity.pdbx_description
1 polymer ?
#
loop_
_entity_poly.entity_id
_entity_poly.type
_entity_poly.pdbx_seq_one_letter_code
_entity_poly.pdbx_strand_id
1 'polypeptide(L)'
;MRGSWRPPGPSRSDVARPPSGHNRGRAWDLRCPHAQPNSRLWFAHVRTRQVTVTKTICGVDISKKHLDARIVPGEAFTRFTNDAAGIAKLAAFCAEHKVELIAMEATGGFERLAFTLLWEAGVACAIANPRSVRQYAEAMGFFEKTDRIDAFIIARFAHSKGLKPTPPPSKNRSRLKALVVRLRQLADDLTVNKQRRHQVVDAEIRATFDESIALIKRQSRRLEGEIASLIDDEPLWALLDKTFRTMKGVADRTVARLMAELPEIGTYDNKAIAKLVGLAPLANDSGKKNGKRSIRGGRAGVRSILVLVAGIARRHDDGLADFHRRLVAAGKPKMVVRVALAHKLLVRLNAKARDARAQFANAT
;
A
#
# COMPACT_ATOMS: atom_id res chain seq x y z
N MET A 1 7.69 -47.34 32.72
CA MET A 1 8.44 -47.79 31.53
C MET A 1 8.44 -46.65 30.52
N ARG A 2 9.60 -46.01 30.35
CA ARG A 2 9.76 -44.87 29.43
C ARG A 2 10.33 -45.41 28.13
N GLY A 3 9.54 -45.39 27.05
CA GLY A 3 9.97 -45.76 25.71
C GLY A 3 10.28 -44.49 24.90
N SER A 4 11.57 -44.25 24.69
CA SER A 4 12.08 -43.16 23.82
C SER A 4 12.03 -43.61 22.36
N TRP A 5 11.24 -42.93 21.58
CA TRP A 5 11.20 -43.10 20.13
C TRP A 5 12.25 -42.18 19.47
N ARG A 6 13.21 -42.76 18.68
CA ARG A 6 14.14 -42.04 17.81
C ARG A 6 13.82 -42.43 16.36
N PRO A 7 13.78 -41.46 15.43
CA PRO A 7 13.63 -41.77 14.00
C PRO A 7 14.97 -42.30 13.42
N PRO A 8 14.94 -43.18 12.42
CA PRO A 8 16.13 -43.69 11.75
C PRO A 8 16.75 -42.61 10.84
N GLY A 9 18.08 -42.49 10.87
CA GLY A 9 18.87 -41.64 10.00
C GLY A 9 19.04 -42.25 8.61
N PRO A 10 19.35 -41.43 7.57
CA PRO A 10 19.49 -41.92 6.21
C PRO A 10 20.79 -42.73 6.02
N SER A 11 20.66 -43.84 5.27
CA SER A 11 21.75 -44.75 4.88
C SER A 11 22.73 -44.05 3.92
N ARG A 12 24.01 -44.26 4.18
CA ARG A 12 25.12 -43.94 3.27
C ARG A 12 25.17 -44.97 2.14
N SER A 13 24.93 -44.55 0.91
CA SER A 13 25.53 -45.17 -0.29
C SER A 13 25.48 -44.17 -1.43
N ASP A 14 26.58 -44.18 -2.22
CA ASP A 14 26.77 -43.55 -3.51
C ASP A 14 27.14 -42.07 -3.56
N VAL A 15 28.39 -41.79 -3.17
CA VAL A 15 29.12 -40.62 -3.66
C VAL A 15 30.17 -41.14 -4.65
N ALA A 16 29.87 -41.01 -5.94
CA ALA A 16 30.82 -41.18 -7.02
C ALA A 16 31.90 -40.10 -6.98
N ARG A 17 33.18 -40.51 -6.95
CA ARG A 17 34.36 -39.61 -7.09
C ARG A 17 34.50 -39.14 -8.53
N PRO A 18 34.77 -37.84 -8.77
CA PRO A 18 35.23 -37.40 -10.09
C PRO A 18 36.73 -37.72 -10.31
N PRO A 19 37.16 -37.89 -11.57
CA PRO A 19 38.51 -38.28 -11.89
C PRO A 19 39.53 -37.14 -11.72
N SER A 20 40.72 -37.57 -11.25
CA SER A 20 41.91 -36.72 -11.13
C SER A 20 42.47 -36.36 -12.52
N GLY A 21 42.31 -35.10 -12.89
CA GLY A 21 42.99 -34.53 -14.06
C GLY A 21 43.95 -33.43 -13.63
N HIS A 22 45.26 -33.76 -13.70
CA HIS A 22 46.34 -32.77 -13.56
C HIS A 22 46.24 -31.76 -14.70
N ASN A 23 46.11 -30.49 -14.37
CA ASN A 23 46.59 -29.44 -15.25
C ASN A 23 47.30 -28.38 -14.43
N ARG A 24 48.60 -28.28 -14.74
CA ARG A 24 49.56 -27.36 -14.10
C ARG A 24 49.31 -25.94 -14.59
N GLY A 25 49.29 -25.02 -13.67
CA GLY A 25 49.96 -23.75 -13.72
C GLY A 25 49.51 -22.74 -14.77
N ARG A 26 48.79 -21.74 -14.31
CA ARG A 26 49.15 -20.33 -14.55
C ARG A 26 48.73 -19.50 -13.32
N ALA A 27 49.71 -19.23 -12.48
CA ALA A 27 49.58 -18.18 -11.47
C ALA A 27 49.42 -16.84 -12.20
N TRP A 28 48.33 -16.18 -11.98
CA TRP A 28 48.15 -14.77 -12.36
C TRP A 28 48.93 -13.91 -11.32
N ASP A 29 50.11 -13.48 -11.76
CA ASP A 29 50.98 -12.59 -11.00
C ASP A 29 50.33 -11.17 -11.01
N LEU A 30 49.51 -10.89 -10.03
CA LEU A 30 48.95 -9.56 -9.76
C LEU A 30 49.99 -8.73 -9.00
N ARG A 31 51.14 -8.43 -9.63
CA ARG A 31 52.00 -7.35 -9.17
C ARG A 31 51.50 -6.06 -9.76
N CYS A 32 50.70 -5.32 -8.97
CA CYS A 32 50.46 -3.90 -9.22
C CYS A 32 51.79 -3.14 -8.99
N PRO A 33 52.25 -2.35 -9.94
CA PRO A 33 53.37 -1.40 -9.69
C PRO A 33 52.89 -0.34 -8.68
N HIS A 34 53.77 0.02 -7.78
CA HIS A 34 53.62 1.04 -6.76
C HIS A 34 52.89 2.30 -7.28
N ALA A 35 51.64 2.50 -6.90
CA ALA A 35 51.00 3.80 -6.95
C ALA A 35 50.82 4.26 -5.50
N GLN A 36 51.49 5.31 -5.14
CA GLN A 36 51.31 5.99 -3.85
C GLN A 36 49.86 6.45 -3.66
N PRO A 37 49.33 6.42 -2.43
CA PRO A 37 47.92 6.80 -2.19
C PRO A 37 47.80 8.33 -2.22
N ASN A 38 47.51 8.91 -3.37
CA ASN A 38 47.05 10.29 -3.47
C ASN A 38 45.53 10.27 -3.31
N SER A 39 45.09 10.10 -2.06
CA SER A 39 43.68 9.96 -1.66
C SER A 39 42.84 11.24 -1.80
N ARG A 40 43.33 12.25 -2.53
CA ARG A 40 42.59 13.51 -2.74
C ARG A 40 42.00 13.72 -4.13
N LEU A 41 42.17 12.80 -5.07
CA LEU A 41 41.70 12.99 -6.45
C LEU A 41 40.59 12.06 -6.93
N TRP A 42 40.15 11.10 -6.13
CA TRP A 42 39.09 10.18 -6.52
C TRP A 42 37.68 10.72 -6.25
N PHE A 43 37.52 11.74 -5.42
CA PHE A 43 36.21 12.36 -5.14
C PHE A 43 35.86 13.54 -6.06
N ALA A 44 36.71 13.90 -7.02
CA ALA A 44 36.52 15.11 -7.81
C ALA A 44 35.80 14.93 -9.15
N HIS A 45 35.36 13.73 -9.55
CA HIS A 45 34.76 13.50 -10.88
C HIS A 45 33.43 12.77 -10.92
N VAL A 46 32.79 12.52 -9.80
CA VAL A 46 31.34 12.30 -9.81
C VAL A 46 30.68 13.68 -9.78
N ARG A 47 30.69 14.38 -10.92
CA ARG A 47 29.67 15.40 -11.17
C ARG A 47 28.34 14.68 -11.18
N THR A 48 27.75 14.47 -10.01
CA THR A 48 26.31 14.30 -9.88
C THR A 48 25.72 15.41 -10.74
N ARG A 49 25.05 15.06 -11.85
CA ARG A 49 24.16 15.99 -12.52
C ARG A 49 23.27 16.53 -11.42
N GLN A 50 23.54 17.73 -10.97
CA GLN A 50 22.66 18.45 -10.08
C GLN A 50 21.38 18.59 -10.90
N VAL A 51 20.41 17.74 -10.59
CA VAL A 51 19.03 17.97 -11.05
C VAL A 51 18.70 19.32 -10.44
N THR A 52 18.66 20.34 -11.28
CA THR A 52 18.38 21.71 -10.86
C THR A 52 16.97 21.67 -10.28
N VAL A 53 16.88 21.72 -8.96
CA VAL A 53 15.59 21.76 -8.27
C VAL A 53 15.06 23.17 -8.51
N THR A 54 14.13 23.30 -9.42
CA THR A 54 13.51 24.59 -9.77
C THR A 54 12.45 25.00 -8.75
N LYS A 55 11.97 24.05 -7.95
CA LYS A 55 10.95 24.27 -6.90
C LYS A 55 11.52 24.07 -5.52
N THR A 56 11.21 24.98 -4.60
CA THR A 56 11.58 24.84 -3.21
C THR A 56 10.61 23.88 -2.51
N ILE A 57 11.12 22.75 -2.05
CA ILE A 57 10.34 21.70 -1.40
C ILE A 57 10.87 21.46 0.01
N CYS A 58 9.95 21.41 0.98
CA CYS A 58 10.26 20.95 2.33
C CYS A 58 9.88 19.48 2.46
N GLY A 59 10.86 18.62 2.73
CA GLY A 59 10.61 17.23 3.14
C GLY A 59 10.46 17.17 4.65
N VAL A 60 9.46 16.45 5.11
CA VAL A 60 9.17 16.29 6.54
C VAL A 60 9.11 14.81 6.89
N ASP A 61 10.05 14.35 7.69
CA ASP A 61 9.95 13.06 8.37
C ASP A 61 9.14 13.23 9.65
N ILE A 62 8.20 12.30 9.89
CA ILE A 62 7.18 12.45 10.93
C ILE A 62 7.26 11.29 11.91
N SER A 63 7.43 11.64 13.18
CA SER A 63 7.27 10.72 14.30
C SER A 63 6.06 11.11 15.16
N LYS A 64 5.79 10.31 16.18
CA LYS A 64 4.71 10.58 17.14
C LYS A 64 4.86 11.95 17.82
N LYS A 65 6.11 12.38 18.10
CA LYS A 65 6.41 13.58 18.88
C LYS A 65 7.05 14.70 18.07
N HIS A 66 7.67 14.39 16.95
CA HIS A 66 8.52 15.35 16.21
C HIS A 66 8.24 15.34 14.72
N LEU A 67 8.50 16.50 14.12
CA LEU A 67 8.50 16.76 12.69
C LEU A 67 9.90 17.26 12.33
N ASP A 68 10.65 16.46 11.58
CA ASP A 68 11.99 16.80 11.10
C ASP A 68 11.89 17.36 9.70
N ALA A 69 12.08 18.67 9.55
CA ALA A 69 11.86 19.40 8.32
C ALA A 69 13.17 19.81 7.67
N ARG A 70 13.34 19.53 6.37
CA ARG A 70 14.48 19.96 5.58
C ARG A 70 14.06 20.57 4.24
N ILE A 71 14.67 21.70 3.90
CA ILE A 71 14.39 22.44 2.66
C ILE A 71 15.38 22.04 1.57
N VAL A 72 14.87 21.86 0.34
CA VAL A 72 15.65 21.56 -0.86
C VAL A 72 15.10 22.42 -2.02
N PRO A 73 15.96 23.17 -2.75
CA PRO A 73 17.40 23.33 -2.56
C PRO A 73 17.72 24.11 -1.28
N GLY A 74 18.87 23.83 -0.70
CA GLY A 74 19.34 24.44 0.54
C GLY A 74 19.68 23.40 1.59
N GLU A 75 20.11 23.89 2.76
CA GLU A 75 20.55 23.05 3.87
C GLU A 75 19.76 23.30 5.17
N ALA A 76 18.77 24.19 5.11
CA ALA A 76 17.97 24.53 6.29
C ALA A 76 17.24 23.28 6.81
N PHE A 77 17.49 22.96 8.08
CA PHE A 77 16.92 21.83 8.79
C PHE A 77 16.49 22.28 10.18
N THR A 78 15.28 21.92 10.57
CA THR A 78 14.76 22.24 11.90
C THR A 78 13.81 21.13 12.37
N ARG A 79 13.85 20.84 13.66
CA ARG A 79 12.93 19.94 14.35
C ARG A 79 11.84 20.71 15.05
N PHE A 80 10.59 20.30 14.81
CA PHE A 80 9.40 20.85 15.46
C PHE A 80 8.68 19.76 16.26
N THR A 81 7.80 20.15 17.17
CA THR A 81 6.88 19.22 17.85
C THR A 81 5.70 18.87 16.95
N ASN A 82 5.20 17.63 17.05
CA ASN A 82 4.02 17.18 16.28
C ASN A 82 2.73 17.51 17.04
N ASP A 83 2.52 18.81 17.30
CA ASP A 83 1.34 19.42 17.89
C ASP A 83 0.97 20.70 17.13
N ALA A 84 -0.15 21.32 17.50
CA ALA A 84 -0.63 22.52 16.81
C ALA A 84 0.39 23.67 16.81
N ALA A 85 1.11 23.86 17.92
CA ALA A 85 2.10 24.94 18.04
C ALA A 85 3.35 24.66 17.18
N GLY A 86 3.85 23.44 17.17
CA GLY A 86 4.99 23.05 16.34
C GLY A 86 4.66 23.08 14.85
N ILE A 87 3.45 22.68 14.48
CA ILE A 87 2.96 22.73 13.09
C ILE A 87 2.84 24.18 12.61
N ALA A 88 2.36 25.11 13.45
CA ALA A 88 2.33 26.53 13.12
C ALA A 88 3.74 27.10 12.90
N LYS A 89 4.73 26.70 13.72
CA LYS A 89 6.14 27.06 13.52
C LYS A 89 6.72 26.48 12.24
N LEU A 90 6.36 25.25 11.89
CA LEU A 90 6.74 24.62 10.61
C LEU A 90 6.16 25.41 9.42
N ALA A 91 4.90 25.84 9.50
CA ALA A 91 4.28 26.68 8.46
C ALA A 91 5.03 28.00 8.29
N ALA A 92 5.37 28.70 9.38
CA ALA A 92 6.15 29.94 9.36
C ALA A 92 7.55 29.72 8.76
N PHE A 93 8.24 28.66 9.16
CA PHE A 93 9.55 28.27 8.60
C PHE A 93 9.47 28.00 7.08
N CYS A 94 8.41 27.34 6.63
CA CYS A 94 8.22 27.12 5.19
C CYS A 94 7.89 28.42 4.43
N ALA A 95 7.15 29.33 5.03
CA ALA A 95 6.85 30.63 4.43
C ALA A 95 8.11 31.52 4.29
N GLU A 96 8.94 31.58 5.33
CA GLU A 96 10.25 32.28 5.31
C GLU A 96 11.13 31.82 4.17
N HIS A 97 11.17 30.51 3.91
CA HIS A 97 11.99 29.91 2.86
C HIS A 97 11.27 29.78 1.51
N LYS A 98 10.09 30.38 1.35
CA LYS A 98 9.29 30.36 0.11
C LYS A 98 9.06 28.94 -0.42
N VAL A 99 8.70 28.01 0.46
CA VAL A 99 8.43 26.61 0.13
C VAL A 99 7.17 26.52 -0.71
N GLU A 100 7.26 25.88 -1.88
CA GLU A 100 6.13 25.66 -2.79
C GLU A 100 5.34 24.38 -2.48
N LEU A 101 5.99 23.40 -1.83
CA LEU A 101 5.38 22.13 -1.49
C LEU A 101 6.02 21.53 -0.23
N ILE A 102 5.19 21.13 0.72
CA ILE A 102 5.61 20.26 1.81
C ILE A 102 5.32 18.82 1.43
N ALA A 103 6.34 17.97 1.40
CA ALA A 103 6.20 16.54 1.19
C ALA A 103 6.40 15.79 2.50
N MET A 104 5.47 14.92 2.85
CA MET A 104 5.50 14.11 4.07
C MET A 104 5.43 12.63 3.71
N GLU A 105 6.05 11.77 4.52
CA GLU A 105 5.86 10.34 4.41
C GLU A 105 4.65 9.87 5.23
N ALA A 106 3.89 8.90 4.71
CA ALA A 106 2.79 8.29 5.45
C ALA A 106 3.33 7.37 6.57
N THR A 107 3.21 7.79 7.83
CA THR A 107 3.78 7.12 9.02
C THR A 107 2.73 6.49 9.95
N GLY A 108 1.74 5.82 9.37
CA GLY A 108 0.72 5.10 10.16
C GLY A 108 -0.34 5.99 10.80
N GLY A 109 -0.40 7.27 10.46
CA GLY A 109 -1.42 8.22 10.90
C GLY A 109 -0.89 9.42 11.69
N PHE A 110 0.39 9.43 12.07
CA PHE A 110 1.01 10.58 12.75
C PHE A 110 1.11 11.81 11.84
N GLU A 111 1.09 11.60 10.53
CA GLU A 111 1.08 12.66 9.51
C GLU A 111 -0.24 13.43 9.43
N ARG A 112 -1.34 12.86 9.94
CA ARG A 112 -2.70 13.42 9.69
C ARG A 112 -2.88 14.80 10.28
N LEU A 113 -2.44 15.01 11.53
CA LEU A 113 -2.59 16.30 12.19
C LEU A 113 -1.82 17.39 11.42
N ALA A 114 -0.53 17.15 11.17
CA ALA A 114 0.31 18.10 10.45
C ALA A 114 -0.25 18.39 9.05
N PHE A 115 -0.66 17.34 8.31
CA PHE A 115 -1.20 17.48 6.97
C PHE A 115 -2.49 18.31 6.94
N THR A 116 -3.40 18.10 7.91
CA THR A 116 -4.66 18.85 7.98
C THR A 116 -4.42 20.33 8.34
N LEU A 117 -3.66 20.58 9.39
CA LEU A 117 -3.43 21.96 9.86
C LEU A 117 -2.61 22.80 8.87
N LEU A 118 -1.60 22.21 8.22
CA LEU A 118 -0.85 22.90 7.17
C LEU A 118 -1.72 23.20 5.96
N TRP A 119 -2.59 22.27 5.56
CA TRP A 119 -3.53 22.52 4.48
C TRP A 119 -4.54 23.62 4.80
N GLU A 120 -5.09 23.63 6.02
CA GLU A 120 -5.99 24.70 6.53
C GLU A 120 -5.28 26.05 6.58
N ALA A 121 -3.97 26.06 6.82
CA ALA A 121 -3.14 27.27 6.75
C ALA A 121 -2.78 27.69 5.31
N GLY A 122 -3.34 27.04 4.29
CA GLY A 122 -3.10 27.37 2.88
C GLY A 122 -1.77 26.85 2.32
N VAL A 123 -1.06 25.99 3.06
CA VAL A 123 0.22 25.43 2.62
C VAL A 123 0.00 24.20 1.73
N ALA A 124 0.60 24.20 0.55
CA ALA A 124 0.52 23.07 -0.36
C ALA A 124 1.26 21.84 0.19
N CYS A 125 0.55 20.74 0.40
CA CYS A 125 1.09 19.52 1.00
C CYS A 125 0.85 18.29 0.13
N ALA A 126 1.77 17.32 0.16
CA ALA A 126 1.63 16.02 -0.50
C ALA A 126 2.13 14.88 0.41
N ILE A 127 1.45 13.73 0.33
CA ILE A 127 1.86 12.52 1.06
C ILE A 127 2.61 11.59 0.10
N ALA A 128 3.84 11.24 0.46
CA ALA A 128 4.68 10.29 -0.24
C ALA A 128 4.42 8.85 0.25
N ASN A 129 4.56 7.89 -0.66
CA ASN A 129 4.47 6.48 -0.29
C ASN A 129 5.80 6.01 0.32
N PRO A 130 5.82 5.47 1.56
CA PRO A 130 7.03 5.07 2.27
C PRO A 130 7.92 4.10 1.47
N ARG A 131 7.29 3.11 0.85
CA ARG A 131 8.03 2.14 0.05
C ARG A 131 8.74 2.78 -1.15
N SER A 132 8.09 3.77 -1.78
CA SER A 132 8.67 4.45 -2.94
C SER A 132 9.80 5.39 -2.52
N VAL A 133 9.66 6.06 -1.38
CA VAL A 133 10.72 6.89 -0.78
C VAL A 133 11.93 6.03 -0.45
N ARG A 134 11.73 4.88 0.20
CA ARG A 134 12.82 3.94 0.53
C ARG A 134 13.53 3.40 -0.72
N GLN A 135 12.78 2.97 -1.73
CA GLN A 135 13.35 2.51 -3.00
C GLN A 135 14.14 3.60 -3.72
N TYR A 136 13.67 4.85 -3.64
CA TYR A 136 14.39 6.00 -4.18
C TYR A 136 15.69 6.25 -3.41
N ALA A 137 15.67 6.19 -2.08
CA ALA A 137 16.87 6.32 -1.25
C ALA A 137 17.93 5.29 -1.64
N GLU A 138 17.56 4.02 -1.71
CA GLU A 138 18.44 2.92 -2.12
C GLU A 138 19.02 3.12 -3.53
N ALA A 139 18.18 3.52 -4.50
CA ALA A 139 18.60 3.80 -5.88
C ALA A 139 19.56 4.99 -5.99
N MET A 140 19.48 5.95 -5.06
CA MET A 140 20.37 7.11 -4.99
C MET A 140 21.62 6.88 -4.12
N GLY A 141 21.79 5.67 -3.55
CA GLY A 141 22.94 5.30 -2.73
C GLY A 141 22.86 5.75 -1.26
N PHE A 142 21.69 6.17 -0.79
CA PHE A 142 21.47 6.49 0.63
C PHE A 142 21.08 5.23 1.40
N PHE A 143 22.05 4.59 2.02
CA PHE A 143 21.86 3.39 2.84
C PHE A 143 21.70 3.70 4.32
N GLU A 144 22.25 4.84 4.75
CA GLU A 144 22.12 5.33 6.12
C GLU A 144 20.70 5.81 6.41
N LYS A 145 20.29 5.66 7.66
CA LYS A 145 19.00 6.12 8.15
C LYS A 145 19.19 7.06 9.33
N THR A 146 18.93 8.34 9.09
CA THR A 146 18.81 9.36 10.13
C THR A 146 17.67 10.30 9.78
N ASP A 147 17.01 10.86 10.76
CA ASP A 147 15.85 11.76 10.57
C ASP A 147 16.17 12.91 9.59
N ARG A 148 17.38 13.44 9.65
CA ARG A 148 17.87 14.50 8.74
C ARG A 148 18.02 14.02 7.30
N ILE A 149 18.50 12.80 7.10
CA ILE A 149 18.64 12.18 5.76
C ILE A 149 17.27 11.81 5.24
N ASP A 150 16.37 11.27 6.08
CA ASP A 150 15.03 10.86 5.70
C ASP A 150 14.21 12.07 5.21
N ALA A 151 14.23 13.21 5.92
CA ALA A 151 13.61 14.45 5.48
C ALA A 151 14.17 14.96 4.14
N PHE A 152 15.49 14.89 3.94
CA PHE A 152 16.13 15.25 2.67
C PHE A 152 15.68 14.36 1.52
N ILE A 153 15.65 13.06 1.74
CA ILE A 153 15.22 12.07 0.74
C ILE A 153 13.76 12.28 0.35
N ILE A 154 12.88 12.55 1.32
CA ILE A 154 11.47 12.85 1.06
C ILE A 154 11.34 14.06 0.12
N ALA A 155 12.08 15.15 0.37
CA ALA A 155 12.06 16.33 -0.50
C ALA A 155 12.56 16.01 -1.91
N ARG A 156 13.70 15.31 -2.02
CA ARG A 156 14.29 14.90 -3.31
C ARG A 156 13.37 13.96 -4.10
N PHE A 157 12.75 13.00 -3.41
CA PHE A 157 11.76 12.11 -4.02
C PHE A 157 10.56 12.90 -4.55
N ALA A 158 10.02 13.83 -3.75
CA ALA A 158 8.88 14.65 -4.14
C ALA A 158 9.19 15.45 -5.41
N HIS A 159 10.38 16.04 -5.50
CA HIS A 159 10.85 16.75 -6.67
C HIS A 159 10.96 15.82 -7.89
N SER A 160 11.71 14.71 -7.76
CA SER A 160 11.97 13.78 -8.88
C SER A 160 10.70 13.11 -9.39
N LYS A 161 9.73 12.86 -8.49
CA LYS A 161 8.44 12.26 -8.83
C LYS A 161 7.44 13.29 -9.37
N GLY A 162 7.68 14.58 -9.19
CA GLY A 162 6.73 15.64 -9.50
C GLY A 162 5.45 15.49 -8.67
N LEU A 163 5.58 15.30 -7.34
CA LEU A 163 4.41 15.19 -6.48
C LEU A 163 3.56 16.47 -6.57
N LYS A 164 2.25 16.26 -6.67
CA LYS A 164 1.28 17.36 -6.70
C LYS A 164 0.61 17.51 -5.35
N PRO A 165 0.27 18.73 -4.93
CA PRO A 165 -0.54 18.94 -3.75
C PRO A 165 -1.84 18.13 -3.84
N THR A 166 -2.22 17.56 -2.71
CA THR A 166 -3.43 16.73 -2.61
C THR A 166 -4.19 17.18 -1.37
N PRO A 167 -5.48 17.52 -1.46
CA PRO A 167 -6.25 17.93 -0.29
C PRO A 167 -6.39 16.77 0.71
N PRO A 168 -6.47 17.06 2.01
CA PRO A 168 -6.80 16.06 3.01
C PRO A 168 -8.18 15.46 2.72
N PRO A 169 -8.41 14.20 3.12
CA PRO A 169 -9.73 13.60 2.97
C PRO A 169 -10.76 14.36 3.83
N SER A 170 -11.99 14.50 3.34
CA SER A 170 -13.08 15.10 4.11
C SER A 170 -13.29 14.38 5.46
N LYS A 171 -13.93 15.07 6.42
CA LYS A 171 -14.26 14.51 7.74
C LYS A 171 -15.07 13.21 7.60
N ASN A 172 -16.09 13.22 6.74
CA ASN A 172 -16.95 12.06 6.48
C ASN A 172 -16.16 10.89 5.87
N ARG A 173 -15.26 11.16 4.92
CA ARG A 173 -14.39 10.14 4.34
C ARG A 173 -13.41 9.56 5.36
N SER A 174 -12.85 10.40 6.22
CA SER A 174 -11.97 9.96 7.31
C SER A 174 -12.73 9.09 8.32
N ARG A 175 -13.97 9.48 8.65
CA ARG A 175 -14.87 8.71 9.53
C ARG A 175 -15.22 7.37 8.91
N LEU A 176 -15.67 7.35 7.65
CA LEU A 176 -16.00 6.11 6.93
C LEU A 176 -14.81 5.14 6.92
N LYS A 177 -13.61 5.65 6.63
CA LYS A 177 -12.39 4.83 6.65
C LYS A 177 -12.13 4.23 8.03
N ALA A 178 -12.28 5.01 9.11
CA ALA A 178 -12.08 4.52 10.47
C ALA A 178 -13.10 3.43 10.85
N LEU A 179 -14.39 3.62 10.52
CA LEU A 179 -15.45 2.64 10.73
C LEU A 179 -15.18 1.34 9.98
N VAL A 180 -14.83 1.42 8.70
CA VAL A 180 -14.54 0.24 7.84
C VAL A 180 -13.31 -0.51 8.35
N VAL A 181 -12.25 0.19 8.78
CA VAL A 181 -11.06 -0.45 9.37
C VAL A 181 -11.43 -1.18 10.66
N ARG A 182 -12.21 -0.55 11.55
CA ARG A 182 -12.63 -1.20 12.80
C ARG A 182 -13.55 -2.38 12.55
N LEU A 183 -14.48 -2.28 11.61
CA LEU A 183 -15.36 -3.39 11.24
C LEU A 183 -14.56 -4.60 10.72
N ARG A 184 -13.48 -4.37 9.96
CA ARG A 184 -12.58 -5.43 9.52
C ARG A 184 -11.87 -6.09 10.70
N GLN A 185 -11.31 -5.31 11.63
CA GLN A 185 -10.68 -5.84 12.84
C GLN A 185 -11.65 -6.73 13.63
N LEU A 186 -12.90 -6.28 13.82
CA LEU A 186 -13.93 -7.08 14.49
C LEU A 186 -14.24 -8.39 13.74
N ALA A 187 -14.20 -8.39 12.41
CA ALA A 187 -14.38 -9.61 11.64
C ALA A 187 -13.22 -10.60 11.80
N ASP A 188 -11.99 -10.09 11.88
CA ASP A 188 -10.80 -10.89 12.14
C ASP A 188 -10.85 -11.46 13.58
N ASP A 189 -11.16 -10.61 14.59
CA ASP A 189 -11.36 -11.01 16.00
C ASP A 189 -12.45 -12.08 16.14
N LEU A 190 -13.56 -11.92 15.43
CA LEU A 190 -14.66 -12.89 15.41
C LEU A 190 -14.20 -14.25 14.90
N THR A 191 -13.40 -14.26 13.84
CA THR A 191 -12.86 -15.49 13.25
C THR A 191 -11.93 -16.20 14.23
N VAL A 192 -11.02 -15.47 14.86
CA VAL A 192 -10.08 -16.00 15.87
C VAL A 192 -10.83 -16.55 17.08
N ASN A 193 -11.80 -15.79 17.62
CA ASN A 193 -12.57 -16.24 18.78
C ASN A 193 -13.40 -17.52 18.48
N LYS A 194 -14.01 -17.62 17.29
CA LYS A 194 -14.71 -18.84 16.86
C LYS A 194 -13.79 -20.04 16.74
N GLN A 195 -12.58 -19.87 16.18
CA GLN A 195 -11.60 -20.94 16.07
C GLN A 195 -11.13 -21.44 17.44
N ARG A 196 -10.78 -20.50 18.34
CA ARG A 196 -10.37 -20.82 19.72
C ARG A 196 -11.47 -21.53 20.50
N ARG A 197 -12.72 -21.01 20.41
CA ARG A 197 -13.89 -21.64 21.02
C ARG A 197 -14.08 -23.09 20.60
N HIS A 198 -13.86 -23.39 19.32
CA HIS A 198 -13.99 -24.76 18.79
C HIS A 198 -12.98 -25.75 19.40
N GLN A 199 -11.80 -25.25 19.82
CA GLN A 199 -10.73 -26.06 20.40
C GLN A 199 -10.91 -26.31 21.92
N VAL A 200 -11.81 -25.57 22.59
CA VAL A 200 -11.99 -25.65 24.04
C VAL A 200 -13.05 -26.69 24.36
N VAL A 201 -12.72 -27.63 25.27
CA VAL A 201 -13.64 -28.68 25.76
C VAL A 201 -14.41 -28.21 26.99
N ASP A 202 -13.75 -27.46 27.89
CA ASP A 202 -14.35 -26.96 29.11
C ASP A 202 -15.51 -26.01 28.83
N ALA A 203 -16.66 -26.25 29.48
CA ALA A 203 -17.89 -25.51 29.21
C ALA A 203 -17.85 -24.08 29.75
N GLU A 204 -17.21 -23.85 30.91
CA GLU A 204 -17.11 -22.51 31.51
C GLU A 204 -16.17 -21.64 30.68
N ILE A 205 -15.02 -22.17 30.28
CA ILE A 205 -14.10 -21.45 29.39
C ILE A 205 -14.74 -21.19 28.02
N ARG A 206 -15.53 -22.14 27.51
CA ARG A 206 -16.26 -21.95 26.24
C ARG A 206 -17.26 -20.80 26.34
N ALA A 207 -17.95 -20.64 27.47
CA ALA A 207 -18.90 -19.55 27.71
C ALA A 207 -18.22 -18.17 27.60
N THR A 208 -16.98 -18.00 28.05
CA THR A 208 -16.24 -16.73 27.91
C THR A 208 -15.99 -16.34 26.48
N PHE A 209 -15.76 -17.33 25.59
CA PHE A 209 -15.69 -17.08 24.13
C PHE A 209 -17.05 -16.72 23.55
N ASP A 210 -18.14 -17.34 24.00
CA ASP A 210 -19.48 -17.01 23.53
C ASP A 210 -19.89 -15.58 23.89
N GLU A 211 -19.56 -15.10 25.08
CA GLU A 211 -19.72 -13.69 25.48
C GLU A 211 -18.91 -12.74 24.59
N SER A 212 -17.64 -13.04 24.36
CA SER A 212 -16.77 -12.27 23.48
C SER A 212 -17.31 -12.22 22.06
N ILE A 213 -17.76 -13.35 21.52
CA ILE A 213 -18.38 -13.45 20.18
C ILE A 213 -19.66 -12.62 20.11
N ALA A 214 -20.49 -12.66 21.16
CA ALA A 214 -21.73 -11.88 21.24
C ALA A 214 -21.45 -10.38 21.25
N LEU A 215 -20.44 -9.94 22.04
CA LEU A 215 -19.99 -8.54 22.08
C LEU A 215 -19.49 -8.07 20.72
N ILE A 216 -18.61 -8.84 20.06
CA ILE A 216 -18.07 -8.51 18.74
C ILE A 216 -19.22 -8.37 17.71
N LYS A 217 -20.20 -9.25 17.73
CA LYS A 217 -21.37 -9.18 16.83
C LYS A 217 -22.21 -7.92 17.08
N ARG A 218 -22.43 -7.52 18.35
CA ARG A 218 -23.17 -6.29 18.69
C ARG A 218 -22.42 -5.05 18.19
N GLN A 219 -21.09 -4.98 18.44
CA GLN A 219 -20.26 -3.88 17.95
C GLN A 219 -20.26 -3.80 16.42
N SER A 220 -20.16 -4.94 15.73
CA SER A 220 -20.20 -5.00 14.26
C SER A 220 -21.51 -4.43 13.71
N ARG A 221 -22.67 -4.84 14.25
CA ARG A 221 -23.98 -4.31 13.82
C ARG A 221 -24.10 -2.81 14.02
N ARG A 222 -23.62 -2.31 15.17
CA ARG A 222 -23.61 -0.87 15.44
C ARG A 222 -22.81 -0.11 14.39
N LEU A 223 -21.57 -0.56 14.10
CA LEU A 223 -20.72 0.07 13.09
C LEU A 223 -21.31 -0.04 11.68
N GLU A 224 -21.98 -1.12 11.34
CA GLU A 224 -22.69 -1.28 10.08
C GLU A 224 -23.83 -0.26 9.94
N GLY A 225 -24.59 -0.02 11.01
CA GLY A 225 -25.61 1.03 11.03
C GLY A 225 -25.00 2.44 10.86
N GLU A 226 -23.94 2.75 11.59
CA GLU A 226 -23.23 4.04 11.43
C GLU A 226 -22.67 4.24 10.01
N ILE A 227 -22.16 3.18 9.37
CA ILE A 227 -21.68 3.21 7.99
C ILE A 227 -22.83 3.46 7.02
N ALA A 228 -23.96 2.78 7.19
CA ALA A 228 -25.12 2.95 6.32
C ALA A 228 -25.64 4.40 6.40
N SER A 229 -25.87 4.92 7.62
CA SER A 229 -26.28 6.31 7.81
C SER A 229 -25.32 7.31 7.17
N LEU A 230 -24.01 7.14 7.38
CA LEU A 230 -22.99 8.03 6.81
C LEU A 230 -22.96 7.99 5.27
N ILE A 231 -23.28 6.83 4.66
CA ILE A 231 -23.37 6.71 3.21
C ILE A 231 -24.65 7.38 2.69
N ASP A 232 -25.76 7.22 3.39
CA ASP A 232 -27.05 7.80 3.00
C ASP A 232 -27.05 9.34 3.13
N ASP A 233 -26.32 9.89 4.11
CA ASP A 233 -26.19 11.32 4.32
C ASP A 233 -25.39 12.05 3.22
N GLU A 234 -24.63 11.32 2.39
CA GLU A 234 -23.81 11.86 1.32
C GLU A 234 -24.43 11.51 -0.05
N PRO A 235 -25.06 12.44 -0.78
CA PRO A 235 -25.83 12.14 -2.00
C PRO A 235 -25.06 11.36 -3.07
N LEU A 236 -23.78 11.70 -3.30
CA LEU A 236 -22.93 10.95 -4.23
C LEU A 236 -22.68 9.52 -3.74
N TRP A 237 -22.49 9.33 -2.42
CA TRP A 237 -22.25 8.00 -1.87
C TRP A 237 -23.49 7.14 -1.90
N ALA A 238 -24.65 7.69 -1.60
CA ALA A 238 -25.93 7.01 -1.72
C ALA A 238 -26.19 6.55 -3.16
N LEU A 239 -25.89 7.39 -4.16
CA LEU A 239 -25.98 7.01 -5.56
C LEU A 239 -25.00 5.90 -5.95
N LEU A 240 -23.77 5.97 -5.48
CA LEU A 240 -22.76 4.93 -5.72
C LEU A 240 -23.13 3.60 -5.03
N ASP A 241 -23.65 3.64 -3.81
CA ASP A 241 -24.14 2.45 -3.09
C ASP A 241 -25.24 1.76 -3.88
N LYS A 242 -26.29 2.51 -4.27
CA LYS A 242 -27.39 2.00 -5.08
C LYS A 242 -26.88 1.41 -6.40
N THR A 243 -25.93 2.08 -7.04
CA THR A 243 -25.33 1.64 -8.30
C THR A 243 -24.53 0.34 -8.15
N PHE A 244 -23.70 0.22 -7.11
CA PHE A 244 -22.90 -0.99 -6.89
C PHE A 244 -23.74 -2.20 -6.51
N ARG A 245 -24.82 -2.01 -5.76
CA ARG A 245 -25.78 -3.08 -5.38
C ARG A 245 -26.50 -3.69 -6.57
N THR A 246 -26.57 -3.01 -7.71
CA THR A 246 -27.08 -3.62 -8.96
C THR A 246 -26.26 -4.81 -9.42
N MET A 247 -25.01 -4.94 -8.93
CA MET A 247 -24.17 -6.09 -9.25
C MET A 247 -24.36 -7.19 -8.21
N LYS A 248 -24.97 -8.29 -8.63
CA LYS A 248 -25.21 -9.46 -7.76
C LYS A 248 -23.91 -9.94 -7.11
N GLY A 249 -23.95 -10.14 -5.80
CA GLY A 249 -22.80 -10.53 -4.97
C GLY A 249 -21.98 -9.37 -4.40
N VAL A 250 -22.31 -8.12 -4.74
CA VAL A 250 -21.74 -6.92 -4.13
C VAL A 250 -22.67 -6.45 -3.01
N ALA A 251 -22.28 -6.68 -1.76
CA ALA A 251 -23.05 -6.36 -0.56
C ALA A 251 -22.45 -5.15 0.18
N ASP A 252 -23.18 -4.66 1.18
CA ASP A 252 -22.93 -3.46 1.97
C ASP A 252 -21.47 -3.30 2.41
N ARG A 253 -20.90 -4.33 3.02
CA ARG A 253 -19.50 -4.32 3.47
C ARG A 253 -18.50 -4.13 2.32
N THR A 254 -18.83 -4.63 1.12
CA THR A 254 -18.00 -4.45 -0.07
C THR A 254 -18.09 -3.03 -0.58
N VAL A 255 -19.31 -2.48 -0.65
CA VAL A 255 -19.52 -1.09 -1.08
C VAL A 255 -18.83 -0.13 -0.13
N ALA A 256 -19.09 -0.24 1.17
CA ALA A 256 -18.45 0.59 2.19
C ALA A 256 -16.91 0.56 2.07
N ARG A 257 -16.36 -0.63 1.85
CA ARG A 257 -14.91 -0.80 1.69
C ARG A 257 -14.38 -0.17 0.41
N LEU A 258 -15.09 -0.30 -0.71
CA LEU A 258 -14.71 0.36 -1.95
C LEU A 258 -14.73 1.88 -1.81
N MET A 259 -15.76 2.45 -1.18
CA MET A 259 -15.85 3.89 -0.95
C MET A 259 -14.75 4.42 -0.01
N ALA A 260 -14.46 3.69 1.06
CA ALA A 260 -13.45 4.08 2.04
C ALA A 260 -12.01 3.91 1.51
N GLU A 261 -11.73 2.79 0.84
CA GLU A 261 -10.37 2.38 0.46
C GLU A 261 -10.04 2.63 -1.03
N LEU A 262 -11.05 2.90 -1.90
CA LEU A 262 -10.87 3.17 -3.33
C LEU A 262 -11.74 4.35 -3.82
N PRO A 263 -11.60 5.54 -3.24
CA PRO A 263 -12.41 6.70 -3.61
C PRO A 263 -12.21 7.17 -5.05
N GLU A 264 -11.13 6.76 -5.69
CA GLU A 264 -10.83 7.05 -7.09
C GLU A 264 -11.65 6.21 -8.09
N ILE A 265 -12.47 5.28 -7.58
CA ILE A 265 -13.36 4.47 -8.45
C ILE A 265 -14.30 5.39 -9.24
N GLY A 266 -14.34 5.17 -10.55
CA GLY A 266 -15.10 6.01 -11.48
C GLY A 266 -14.39 7.29 -11.94
N THR A 267 -13.20 7.64 -11.38
CA THR A 267 -12.44 8.81 -11.83
C THR A 267 -11.25 8.44 -12.70
N TYR A 268 -10.69 7.25 -12.52
CA TYR A 268 -9.58 6.75 -13.32
C TYR A 268 -10.05 5.83 -14.44
N ASP A 269 -9.24 5.72 -15.49
CA ASP A 269 -9.45 4.72 -16.54
C ASP A 269 -9.26 3.28 -15.98
N ASN A 270 -9.66 2.29 -16.76
CA ASN A 270 -9.63 0.88 -16.34
C ASN A 270 -8.21 0.34 -16.13
N LYS A 271 -7.20 0.88 -16.83
CA LYS A 271 -5.80 0.46 -16.67
C LYS A 271 -5.22 1.06 -15.40
N ALA A 272 -5.45 2.35 -15.16
CA ALA A 272 -4.98 3.06 -13.98
C ALA A 272 -5.60 2.50 -12.69
N ILE A 273 -6.93 2.27 -12.65
CA ILE A 273 -7.60 1.73 -11.47
C ILE A 273 -7.17 0.28 -11.19
N ALA A 274 -6.97 -0.55 -12.22
CA ALA A 274 -6.47 -1.92 -12.05
C ALA A 274 -5.04 -1.94 -11.51
N LYS A 275 -4.18 -1.00 -11.94
CA LYS A 275 -2.82 -0.83 -11.41
C LYS A 275 -2.84 -0.34 -9.98
N LEU A 276 -3.71 0.62 -9.64
CA LEU A 276 -3.88 1.17 -8.30
C LEU A 276 -4.31 0.08 -7.29
N VAL A 277 -5.22 -0.80 -7.68
CA VAL A 277 -5.66 -1.95 -6.85
C VAL A 277 -4.63 -3.07 -6.84
N GLY A 278 -3.75 -3.14 -7.83
CA GLY A 278 -2.77 -4.23 -8.00
C GLY A 278 -3.39 -5.50 -8.59
N LEU A 279 -4.36 -5.35 -9.50
CA LEU A 279 -4.97 -6.42 -10.29
C LEU A 279 -4.48 -6.41 -11.75
N ALA A 280 -3.71 -5.40 -12.16
CA ALA A 280 -3.09 -5.38 -13.47
C ALA A 280 -1.90 -6.36 -13.51
N PRO A 281 -1.84 -7.30 -14.48
CA PRO A 281 -0.70 -8.17 -14.65
C PRO A 281 0.49 -7.36 -15.18
N LEU A 282 1.61 -7.42 -14.46
CA LEU A 282 2.86 -6.77 -14.85
C LEU A 282 3.67 -7.71 -15.74
N ALA A 283 4.18 -7.19 -16.85
CA ALA A 283 5.13 -7.89 -17.70
C ALA A 283 6.47 -8.08 -16.97
N ASN A 284 7.11 -9.21 -17.22
CA ASN A 284 8.45 -9.53 -16.73
C ASN A 284 9.26 -10.13 -17.88
N ASP A 285 9.32 -9.36 -18.98
CA ASP A 285 9.97 -9.78 -20.21
C ASP A 285 11.40 -9.21 -20.23
N SER A 286 12.39 -10.00 -20.64
CA SER A 286 13.78 -9.58 -20.79
C SER A 286 14.42 -10.25 -22.01
N GLY A 287 14.87 -9.46 -22.98
CA GLY A 287 15.46 -9.96 -24.22
C GLY A 287 14.51 -10.95 -24.92
N LYS A 288 14.99 -12.17 -25.15
CA LYS A 288 14.20 -13.25 -25.78
C LYS A 288 13.26 -14.00 -24.83
N LYS A 289 13.29 -13.69 -23.51
CA LYS A 289 12.49 -14.38 -22.49
C LYS A 289 11.19 -13.66 -22.24
N ASN A 290 10.06 -14.28 -22.59
CA ASN A 290 8.73 -13.88 -22.14
C ASN A 290 8.44 -14.45 -20.75
N GLY A 291 8.57 -13.63 -19.71
CA GLY A 291 8.35 -14.03 -18.33
C GLY A 291 6.87 -14.20 -17.97
N LYS A 292 6.59 -14.98 -16.93
CA LYS A 292 5.23 -15.10 -16.38
C LYS A 292 4.77 -13.74 -15.85
N ARG A 293 3.61 -13.30 -16.30
CA ARG A 293 2.98 -12.10 -15.79
C ARG A 293 2.38 -12.33 -14.41
N SER A 294 2.68 -11.45 -13.48
CA SER A 294 2.18 -11.52 -12.10
C SER A 294 1.61 -10.18 -11.65
N ILE A 295 0.71 -10.23 -10.67
CA ILE A 295 0.23 -9.01 -10.00
C ILE A 295 1.18 -8.63 -8.87
N ARG A 296 1.45 -7.33 -8.70
CA ARG A 296 2.33 -6.82 -7.64
C ARG A 296 1.88 -5.43 -7.17
N GLY A 297 2.11 -5.14 -5.89
CA GLY A 297 1.83 -3.81 -5.33
C GLY A 297 0.34 -3.51 -5.20
N GLY A 298 -0.02 -2.24 -5.24
CA GLY A 298 -1.38 -1.74 -5.14
C GLY A 298 -2.01 -1.91 -3.75
N ARG A 299 -3.33 -1.64 -3.68
CA ARG A 299 -4.12 -1.69 -2.44
C ARG A 299 -4.54 -3.13 -2.13
N ALA A 300 -3.74 -3.85 -1.38
CA ALA A 300 -3.94 -5.28 -1.08
C ALA A 300 -5.31 -5.55 -0.42
N GLY A 301 -5.78 -4.66 0.46
CA GLY A 301 -7.09 -4.78 1.10
C GLY A 301 -8.24 -4.79 0.11
N VAL A 302 -8.24 -3.85 -0.83
CA VAL A 302 -9.25 -3.77 -1.91
C VAL A 302 -9.14 -4.98 -2.84
N ARG A 303 -7.93 -5.37 -3.21
CA ARG A 303 -7.71 -6.56 -4.04
C ARG A 303 -8.30 -7.82 -3.41
N SER A 304 -8.06 -8.04 -2.11
CA SER A 304 -8.54 -9.22 -1.39
C SER A 304 -10.07 -9.31 -1.38
N ILE A 305 -10.76 -8.21 -1.10
CA ILE A 305 -12.23 -8.21 -1.10
C ILE A 305 -12.79 -8.43 -2.52
N LEU A 306 -12.18 -7.84 -3.55
CA LEU A 306 -12.60 -8.05 -4.92
C LEU A 306 -12.41 -9.50 -5.40
N VAL A 307 -11.33 -10.16 -4.99
CA VAL A 307 -11.09 -11.59 -5.29
C VAL A 307 -12.16 -12.47 -4.62
N LEU A 308 -12.50 -12.16 -3.37
CA LEU A 308 -13.58 -12.87 -2.64
C LEU A 308 -14.94 -12.67 -3.32
N VAL A 309 -15.31 -11.40 -3.54
CA VAL A 309 -16.61 -11.01 -4.11
C VAL A 309 -16.77 -11.52 -5.54
N ALA A 310 -15.74 -11.47 -6.38
CA ALA A 310 -15.78 -12.00 -7.73
C ALA A 310 -16.06 -13.52 -7.75
N GLY A 311 -15.56 -14.25 -6.75
CA GLY A 311 -15.86 -15.67 -6.56
C GLY A 311 -17.34 -15.93 -6.22
N ILE A 312 -17.99 -15.00 -5.51
CA ILE A 312 -19.42 -15.06 -5.19
C ILE A 312 -20.24 -14.59 -6.41
N ALA A 313 -19.91 -13.43 -6.94
CA ALA A 313 -20.65 -12.80 -8.05
C ALA A 313 -20.77 -13.70 -9.29
N ARG A 314 -19.75 -14.49 -9.61
CA ARG A 314 -19.81 -15.46 -10.73
C ARG A 314 -20.91 -16.51 -10.63
N ARG A 315 -21.48 -16.74 -9.43
CA ARG A 315 -22.58 -17.68 -9.23
C ARG A 315 -23.94 -17.10 -9.62
N HIS A 316 -23.98 -15.78 -9.78
CA HIS A 316 -25.20 -15.02 -10.00
C HIS A 316 -25.14 -14.09 -11.23
N ASP A 317 -24.00 -14.07 -11.93
CA ASP A 317 -23.75 -13.25 -13.13
C ASP A 317 -23.22 -14.15 -14.24
N ASP A 318 -24.03 -14.38 -15.27
CA ASP A 318 -23.70 -15.29 -16.38
C ASP A 318 -22.44 -14.86 -17.12
N GLY A 319 -22.24 -13.56 -17.32
CA GLY A 319 -21.05 -13.06 -18.00
C GLY A 319 -19.74 -13.24 -17.21
N LEU A 320 -19.80 -13.32 -15.85
CA LEU A 320 -18.68 -13.73 -15.02
C LEU A 320 -18.52 -15.24 -14.99
N ALA A 321 -19.62 -16.00 -14.98
CA ALA A 321 -19.61 -17.45 -15.05
C ALA A 321 -18.99 -17.95 -16.37
N ASP A 322 -19.40 -17.39 -17.51
CA ASP A 322 -18.85 -17.72 -18.83
C ASP A 322 -17.36 -17.38 -18.93
N PHE A 323 -16.99 -16.21 -18.43
CA PHE A 323 -15.59 -15.81 -18.39
C PHE A 323 -14.74 -16.79 -17.55
N HIS A 324 -15.29 -17.24 -16.41
CA HIS A 324 -14.65 -18.25 -15.58
C HIS A 324 -14.50 -19.57 -16.34
N ARG A 325 -15.59 -20.07 -16.97
CA ARG A 325 -15.58 -21.35 -17.73
C ARG A 325 -14.51 -21.33 -18.83
N ARG A 326 -14.46 -20.25 -19.61
CA ARG A 326 -13.46 -20.09 -20.69
C ARG A 326 -12.03 -20.15 -20.17
N LEU A 327 -11.73 -19.49 -19.05
CA LEU A 327 -10.38 -19.50 -18.49
C LEU A 327 -9.98 -20.87 -17.91
N VAL A 328 -10.93 -21.57 -17.31
CA VAL A 328 -10.71 -22.94 -16.81
C VAL A 328 -10.50 -23.91 -17.97
N ALA A 329 -11.33 -23.85 -19.01
CA ALA A 329 -11.18 -24.64 -20.22
C ALA A 329 -9.85 -24.39 -20.95
N ALA A 330 -9.34 -23.15 -20.89
CA ALA A 330 -8.01 -22.79 -21.39
C ALA A 330 -6.85 -23.22 -20.45
N GLY A 331 -7.10 -24.06 -19.44
CA GLY A 331 -6.07 -24.60 -18.54
C GLY A 331 -5.40 -23.59 -17.63
N LYS A 332 -6.01 -22.42 -17.38
CA LYS A 332 -5.39 -21.40 -16.52
C LYS A 332 -5.39 -21.83 -15.04
N PRO A 333 -4.30 -21.60 -14.29
CA PRO A 333 -4.23 -21.91 -12.86
C PRO A 333 -5.34 -21.23 -12.05
N LYS A 334 -5.86 -21.89 -11.01
CA LYS A 334 -6.98 -21.43 -10.18
C LYS A 334 -6.82 -19.99 -9.66
N MET A 335 -5.62 -19.61 -9.20
CA MET A 335 -5.36 -18.25 -8.74
C MET A 335 -5.39 -17.21 -9.87
N VAL A 336 -4.88 -17.56 -11.04
CA VAL A 336 -4.93 -16.67 -12.22
C VAL A 336 -6.39 -16.40 -12.60
N VAL A 337 -7.23 -17.43 -12.60
CA VAL A 337 -8.67 -17.33 -12.89
C VAL A 337 -9.35 -16.40 -11.86
N ARG A 338 -9.08 -16.58 -10.57
CA ARG A 338 -9.65 -15.73 -9.49
C ARG A 338 -9.25 -14.27 -9.66
N VAL A 339 -7.98 -14.00 -9.94
CA VAL A 339 -7.46 -12.65 -10.16
C VAL A 339 -8.07 -12.01 -11.41
N ALA A 340 -8.21 -12.76 -12.50
CA ALA A 340 -8.83 -12.29 -13.74
C ALA A 340 -10.33 -11.94 -13.52
N LEU A 341 -11.05 -12.75 -12.75
CA LEU A 341 -12.43 -12.45 -12.36
C LEU A 341 -12.53 -11.16 -11.52
N ALA A 342 -11.64 -11.00 -10.54
CA ALA A 342 -11.58 -9.80 -9.71
C ALA A 342 -11.28 -8.54 -10.55
N HIS A 343 -10.37 -8.66 -11.51
CA HIS A 343 -10.08 -7.59 -12.47
C HIS A 343 -11.32 -7.24 -13.30
N LYS A 344 -12.02 -8.24 -13.86
CA LYS A 344 -13.24 -8.01 -14.65
C LYS A 344 -14.34 -7.36 -13.81
N LEU A 345 -14.50 -7.80 -12.54
CA LEU A 345 -15.44 -7.18 -11.60
C LEU A 345 -15.07 -5.71 -11.32
N LEU A 346 -13.78 -5.42 -11.04
CA LEU A 346 -13.31 -4.06 -10.81
C LEU A 346 -13.59 -3.14 -12.00
N VAL A 347 -13.31 -3.60 -13.23
CA VAL A 347 -13.57 -2.82 -14.46
C VAL A 347 -15.05 -2.49 -14.61
N ARG A 348 -15.94 -3.44 -14.34
CA ARG A 348 -17.41 -3.23 -14.37
C ARG A 348 -17.86 -2.24 -13.30
N LEU A 349 -17.37 -2.38 -12.06
CA LEU A 349 -17.66 -1.45 -10.98
C LEU A 349 -17.14 -0.04 -11.28
N ASN A 350 -15.94 0.06 -11.87
CA ASN A 350 -15.36 1.34 -12.27
C ASN A 350 -16.19 2.04 -13.36
N ALA A 351 -16.68 1.29 -14.35
CA ALA A 351 -17.58 1.84 -15.37
C ALA A 351 -18.89 2.37 -14.76
N LYS A 352 -19.56 1.54 -13.95
CA LYS A 352 -20.79 1.95 -13.25
C LYS A 352 -20.60 3.17 -12.34
N ALA A 353 -19.46 3.25 -11.65
CA ALA A 353 -19.13 4.41 -10.82
C ALA A 353 -18.89 5.67 -11.66
N ARG A 354 -18.32 5.53 -12.85
CA ARG A 354 -18.14 6.66 -13.78
C ARG A 354 -19.49 7.21 -14.27
N ASP A 355 -20.38 6.30 -14.65
CA ASP A 355 -21.73 6.67 -15.12
C ASP A 355 -22.51 7.36 -13.99
N ALA A 356 -22.47 6.81 -12.76
CA ALA A 356 -23.12 7.42 -11.60
C ALA A 356 -22.54 8.80 -11.24
N ARG A 357 -21.21 8.97 -11.32
CA ARG A 357 -20.58 10.28 -11.09
C ARG A 357 -20.96 11.31 -12.16
N ALA A 358 -21.03 10.90 -13.42
CA ALA A 358 -21.48 11.76 -14.51
C ALA A 358 -22.95 12.17 -14.33
N GLN A 359 -23.82 11.21 -13.96
CA GLN A 359 -25.22 11.48 -13.63
C GLN A 359 -25.34 12.49 -12.47
N PHE A 360 -24.55 12.33 -11.42
CA PHE A 360 -24.55 13.21 -10.25
C PHE A 360 -24.11 14.63 -10.63
N ALA A 361 -23.03 14.75 -11.41
CA ALA A 361 -22.50 16.04 -11.86
C ALA A 361 -23.46 16.80 -12.79
N ASN A 362 -24.31 16.08 -13.55
CA ASN A 362 -25.31 16.71 -14.41
C ASN A 362 -26.61 17.11 -13.66
N ALA A 363 -26.78 16.61 -12.44
CA ALA A 363 -27.97 16.88 -11.62
C ALA A 363 -27.73 17.97 -10.56
N THR A 364 -26.46 18.34 -10.32
CA THR A 364 -26.02 19.42 -9.43
C THR A 364 -25.53 20.63 -10.21
#